data_ddba5da874329d62b77dc0d072d50d46
#
_entry.id   ddba5da874329d62b77dc0d072d50d46
#
_cell.length_a   1.000
_cell.length_b   1.000
_cell.length_c   1.000
_cell.angle_alpha   90.00
_cell.angle_beta   90.00
_cell.angle_gamma   90.00
#
_symmetry.space_group_name_H-M   'P 1'
#
loop_
_entity.id
_entity.type
_entity.pdbx_description
1 polymer ?
#
loop_
_entity_poly.entity_id
_entity_poly.type
_entity_poly.pdbx_seq_one_letter_code
_entity_poly.pdbx_strand_id
1 'polypeptide(L)'
;MHYFFPLLSLLAWIGGHYANGILIWLSFLTLGIWGILALNALQMIVQLFTRHRRKAWLPLLAILLHTDYLLAVWQPSFPGRNALPEGAQPLTVVTYNTTHFFWDKQQTMPEAAAYVRRLQPDVVCMQEAPDASYYQMDSIRRAFDYVVYRYISGRTDHLPMMISSRYPLRAVRTLFFKNSVNLAMIADVCMPHDTVRVFCNHLETTSVNQYRGQIQAASKPWLFRLKAGVKLILQMKENFRKRAAQADYIAEEIRRSPYPVVVCGDFNDTPASYTYHRMKGALTDGFRDAGKGYQYTFRQLKRIWRIDYIFYSDELKGISYDSPDTPYSDHKMVVWQGYTK
;
A
#
# COMPACT_ATOMS: atom_id res chain seq x y z
N MET A 1 33.80 10.72 2.99
CA MET A 1 32.76 10.02 2.18
C MET A 1 32.34 8.65 2.75
N HIS A 2 33.18 7.93 3.53
CA HIS A 2 32.87 6.56 4.00
C HIS A 2 31.64 6.43 4.91
N TYR A 3 31.24 7.49 5.59
CA TYR A 3 30.13 7.49 6.54
C TYR A 3 28.82 8.09 5.97
N PHE A 4 28.88 8.73 4.82
CA PHE A 4 27.78 9.53 4.28
C PHE A 4 26.55 8.67 3.92
N PHE A 5 26.71 7.64 3.08
CA PHE A 5 25.58 6.79 2.70
C PHE A 5 25.08 5.90 3.83
N PRO A 6 25.94 5.31 4.70
CA PRO A 6 25.46 4.64 5.92
C PRO A 6 24.67 5.57 6.84
N LEU A 7 25.07 6.84 6.99
CA LEU A 7 24.32 7.83 7.76
C LEU A 7 22.95 8.13 7.12
N LEU A 8 22.88 8.28 5.79
CA LEU A 8 21.59 8.45 5.08
C LEU A 8 20.66 7.25 5.32
N SER A 9 21.18 6.02 5.31
CA SER A 9 20.40 4.83 5.65
C SER A 9 19.86 4.88 7.08
N LEU A 10 20.70 5.25 8.05
CA LEU A 10 20.26 5.40 9.44
C LEU A 10 19.15 6.46 9.58
N LEU A 11 19.33 7.61 8.93
CA LEU A 11 18.31 8.67 8.91
C LEU A 11 17.00 8.21 8.23
N ALA A 12 17.09 7.45 7.14
CA ALA A 12 15.92 6.85 6.49
C ALA A 12 15.20 5.87 7.43
N TRP A 13 15.94 5.03 8.14
CA TRP A 13 15.38 4.12 9.14
C TRP A 13 14.68 4.86 10.28
N ILE A 14 15.30 5.92 10.82
CA ILE A 14 14.66 6.79 11.82
C ILE A 14 13.35 7.39 11.25
N GLY A 15 13.36 7.91 10.02
CA GLY A 15 12.18 8.47 9.37
C GLY A 15 11.07 7.44 9.10
N GLY A 16 11.44 6.15 8.98
CA GLY A 16 10.50 5.04 8.85
C GLY A 16 9.85 4.62 10.18
N HIS A 17 10.40 5.01 11.33
CA HIS A 17 9.89 4.61 12.64
C HIS A 17 9.34 5.79 13.45
N TYR A 18 9.72 7.02 13.10
CA TYR A 18 9.32 8.23 13.83
C TYR A 18 8.87 9.31 12.85
N ALA A 19 7.61 9.76 12.96
CA ALA A 19 7.01 10.75 12.05
C ALA A 19 6.56 12.03 12.77
N ASN A 20 7.12 12.34 13.93
CA ASN A 20 6.74 13.50 14.76
C ASN A 20 7.70 14.70 14.60
N GLY A 21 7.19 15.89 14.82
CA GLY A 21 7.96 17.13 14.84
C GLY A 21 8.84 17.32 13.59
N ILE A 22 10.14 17.55 13.81
CA ILE A 22 11.13 17.75 12.75
C ILE A 22 11.47 16.45 12.01
N LEU A 23 11.29 15.29 12.65
CA LEU A 23 11.64 13.98 12.05
C LEU A 23 10.81 13.65 10.84
N ILE A 24 9.64 14.30 10.66
CA ILE A 24 8.82 14.15 9.45
C ILE A 24 9.59 14.44 8.15
N TRP A 25 10.63 15.26 8.20
CA TRP A 25 11.48 15.51 7.03
C TRP A 25 12.27 14.28 6.58
N LEU A 26 12.54 13.35 7.49
CA LEU A 26 13.23 12.11 7.16
C LEU A 26 12.36 11.14 6.34
N SER A 27 11.04 11.34 6.30
CA SER A 27 10.12 10.56 5.43
C SER A 27 10.44 10.73 3.94
N PHE A 28 11.13 11.81 3.53
CA PHE A 28 11.62 11.93 2.16
C PHE A 28 12.67 10.88 1.81
N LEU A 29 13.49 10.48 2.79
CA LEU A 29 14.52 9.46 2.58
C LEU A 29 13.90 8.06 2.40
N THR A 30 12.76 7.78 3.05
CA THR A 30 12.08 6.48 2.91
C THR A 30 11.50 6.27 1.51
N LEU A 31 11.08 7.33 0.82
CA LEU A 31 10.66 7.23 -0.59
C LEU A 31 11.81 6.89 -1.54
N GLY A 32 13.02 7.38 -1.24
CA GLY A 32 14.23 7.17 -2.02
C GLY A 32 15.11 6.01 -1.53
N ILE A 33 14.61 5.15 -0.66
CA ILE A 33 15.40 4.12 0.01
C ILE A 33 16.14 3.18 -0.96
N TRP A 34 15.53 2.83 -2.11
CA TRP A 34 16.20 2.03 -3.14
C TRP A 34 17.51 2.63 -3.59
N GLY A 35 17.53 3.94 -3.88
CA GLY A 35 18.75 4.65 -4.28
C GLY A 35 19.79 4.67 -3.15
N ILE A 36 19.36 4.89 -1.92
CA ILE A 36 20.24 4.89 -0.74
C ILE A 36 20.89 3.52 -0.55
N LEU A 37 20.14 2.44 -0.66
CA LEU A 37 20.64 1.07 -0.54
C LEU A 37 21.57 0.70 -1.70
N ALA A 38 21.24 1.08 -2.94
CA ALA A 38 22.10 0.88 -4.09
C ALA A 38 23.45 1.61 -3.94
N LEU A 39 23.44 2.84 -3.42
CA LEU A 39 24.67 3.59 -3.16
C LEU A 39 25.50 2.97 -2.02
N ASN A 40 24.87 2.42 -0.99
CA ASN A 40 25.57 1.65 0.04
C ASN A 40 26.20 0.38 -0.54
N ALA A 41 25.48 -0.36 -1.37
CA ALA A 41 26.00 -1.56 -2.03
C ALA A 41 27.20 -1.23 -2.94
N LEU A 42 27.10 -0.16 -3.74
CA LEU A 42 28.21 0.32 -4.57
C LEU A 42 29.41 0.73 -3.72
N GLN A 43 29.18 1.50 -2.64
CA GLN A 43 30.23 1.89 -1.71
C GLN A 43 30.93 0.67 -1.08
N MET A 44 30.16 -0.34 -0.68
CA MET A 44 30.68 -1.59 -0.11
C MET A 44 31.60 -2.29 -1.12
N ILE A 45 31.15 -2.45 -2.37
CA ILE A 45 31.93 -3.06 -3.44
C ILE A 45 33.25 -2.29 -3.65
N VAL A 46 33.18 -0.96 -3.83
CA VAL A 46 34.39 -0.13 -4.01
C VAL A 46 35.36 -0.27 -2.84
N GLN A 47 34.86 -0.29 -1.61
CA GLN A 47 35.70 -0.43 -0.42
C GLN A 47 36.41 -1.79 -0.34
N LEU A 48 35.72 -2.88 -0.74
CA LEU A 48 36.32 -4.22 -0.75
C LEU A 48 37.54 -4.32 -1.67
N PHE A 49 37.55 -3.60 -2.81
CA PHE A 49 38.63 -3.61 -3.79
C PHE A 49 39.65 -2.48 -3.60
N THR A 50 39.58 -1.74 -2.48
CA THR A 50 40.49 -0.63 -2.18
C THR A 50 41.23 -0.83 -0.85
N ARG A 51 42.19 0.07 -0.54
CA ARG A 51 42.82 0.13 0.80
C ARG A 51 41.85 0.32 1.96
N HIS A 52 40.56 0.63 1.67
CA HIS A 52 39.53 0.88 2.67
C HIS A 52 38.67 -0.35 2.99
N ARG A 53 39.09 -1.57 2.62
CA ARG A 53 38.35 -2.83 2.80
C ARG A 53 37.83 -3.06 4.24
N ARG A 54 38.61 -2.57 5.23
CA ARG A 54 38.21 -2.67 6.66
C ARG A 54 36.98 -1.81 7.01
N LYS A 55 36.54 -0.88 6.15
CA LYS A 55 35.36 -0.04 6.37
C LYS A 55 34.13 -0.55 5.64
N ALA A 56 34.22 -1.63 4.85
CA ALA A 56 33.12 -2.18 4.07
C ALA A 56 31.97 -2.72 4.94
N TRP A 57 32.21 -2.96 6.22
CA TRP A 57 31.15 -3.35 7.18
C TRP A 57 30.14 -2.23 7.45
N LEU A 58 30.50 -0.96 7.29
CA LEU A 58 29.59 0.19 7.51
C LEU A 58 28.40 0.17 6.53
N PRO A 59 28.60 0.19 5.20
CA PRO A 59 27.51 0.08 4.24
C PRO A 59 26.80 -1.29 4.33
N LEU A 60 27.49 -2.37 4.72
CA LEU A 60 26.85 -3.66 4.98
C LEU A 60 25.81 -3.55 6.13
N LEU A 61 26.20 -2.98 7.27
CA LEU A 61 25.26 -2.74 8.38
C LEU A 61 24.11 -1.82 7.96
N ALA A 62 24.38 -0.79 7.15
CA ALA A 62 23.36 0.08 6.62
C ALA A 62 22.33 -0.67 5.74
N ILE A 63 22.76 -1.65 4.94
CA ILE A 63 21.89 -2.51 4.16
C ILE A 63 21.10 -3.46 5.08
N LEU A 64 21.78 -4.10 6.04
CA LEU A 64 21.16 -5.03 7.00
C LEU A 64 20.10 -4.35 7.88
N LEU A 65 20.29 -3.05 8.20
CA LEU A 65 19.29 -2.26 8.92
C LEU A 65 17.94 -2.19 8.20
N HIS A 66 17.94 -2.32 6.87
CA HIS A 66 16.74 -2.31 6.04
C HIS A 66 16.30 -3.69 5.55
N THR A 67 16.70 -4.77 6.25
CA THR A 67 16.29 -6.13 5.89
C THR A 67 14.77 -6.27 5.82
N ASP A 68 14.03 -5.66 6.75
CA ASP A 68 12.56 -5.66 6.74
C ASP A 68 11.99 -5.06 5.46
N TYR A 69 12.57 -3.95 4.99
CA TYR A 69 12.20 -3.34 3.72
C TYR A 69 12.50 -4.27 2.54
N LEU A 70 13.71 -4.83 2.50
CA LEU A 70 14.13 -5.74 1.42
C LEU A 70 13.21 -6.95 1.34
N LEU A 71 12.87 -7.57 2.47
CA LEU A 71 11.92 -8.68 2.55
C LEU A 71 10.48 -8.27 2.21
N ALA A 72 10.11 -7.01 2.40
CA ALA A 72 8.79 -6.49 2.02
C ALA A 72 8.66 -6.19 0.51
N VAL A 73 9.75 -6.12 -0.24
CA VAL A 73 9.73 -5.86 -1.69
C VAL A 73 10.24 -7.04 -2.53
N TRP A 74 10.93 -7.99 -1.92
CA TRP A 74 11.40 -9.19 -2.61
C TRP A 74 11.32 -10.41 -1.70
N GLN A 75 10.75 -11.50 -2.23
CA GLN A 75 10.66 -12.79 -1.54
C GLN A 75 11.19 -13.92 -2.42
N PRO A 76 11.97 -14.85 -1.85
CA PRO A 76 12.35 -16.05 -2.56
C PRO A 76 11.11 -16.92 -2.84
N SER A 77 11.12 -17.62 -3.98
CA SER A 77 10.04 -18.55 -4.31
C SER A 77 10.32 -19.90 -3.63
N PHE A 78 9.50 -20.26 -2.66
CA PHE A 78 9.52 -21.60 -2.06
C PHE A 78 8.23 -22.33 -2.45
N PRO A 79 8.30 -23.44 -3.19
CA PRO A 79 7.11 -24.23 -3.54
C PRO A 79 6.49 -24.87 -2.29
N GLY A 80 5.13 -24.87 -2.23
CA GLY A 80 4.38 -25.66 -1.25
C GLY A 80 4.31 -25.09 0.17
N ARG A 81 4.48 -23.77 0.36
CA ARG A 81 4.55 -23.19 1.71
C ARG A 81 3.29 -23.41 2.56
N ASN A 82 2.10 -23.29 1.97
CA ASN A 82 0.86 -23.41 2.74
C ASN A 82 -0.23 -24.10 1.89
N ALA A 83 -0.65 -25.28 2.28
CA ALA A 83 -1.87 -25.91 1.75
C ALA A 83 -3.06 -25.53 2.64
N LEU A 84 -4.26 -25.49 2.06
CA LEU A 84 -5.49 -25.37 2.83
C LEU A 84 -5.68 -26.65 3.65
N PRO A 85 -5.76 -26.58 4.98
CA PRO A 85 -6.07 -27.74 5.80
C PRO A 85 -7.47 -28.28 5.49
N GLU A 86 -7.67 -29.58 5.68
CA GLU A 86 -8.98 -30.20 5.53
C GLU A 86 -9.98 -29.58 6.54
N GLY A 87 -11.14 -29.17 6.03
CA GLY A 87 -12.18 -28.53 6.84
C GLY A 87 -11.97 -27.03 7.14
N ALA A 88 -10.81 -26.45 6.78
CA ALA A 88 -10.60 -25.02 6.97
C ALA A 88 -11.42 -24.19 5.97
N GLN A 89 -11.99 -23.09 6.45
CA GLN A 89 -12.74 -22.17 5.61
C GLN A 89 -11.79 -21.23 4.85
N PRO A 90 -11.73 -21.29 3.51
CA PRO A 90 -10.91 -20.38 2.73
C PRO A 90 -11.46 -18.95 2.77
N LEU A 91 -10.57 -17.98 2.67
CA LEU A 91 -10.89 -16.56 2.54
C LEU A 91 -9.99 -15.95 1.46
N THR A 92 -10.62 -15.44 0.39
CA THR A 92 -9.93 -14.72 -0.68
C THR A 92 -10.26 -13.23 -0.59
N VAL A 93 -9.25 -12.40 -0.38
CA VAL A 93 -9.38 -10.95 -0.30
C VAL A 93 -8.66 -10.29 -1.48
N VAL A 94 -9.34 -9.39 -2.15
CA VAL A 94 -8.78 -8.53 -3.20
C VAL A 94 -8.84 -7.09 -2.75
N THR A 95 -7.73 -6.36 -2.84
CA THR A 95 -7.71 -4.90 -2.73
C THR A 95 -7.20 -4.27 -4.01
N TYR A 96 -7.83 -3.17 -4.43
CA TYR A 96 -7.53 -2.53 -5.70
C TYR A 96 -7.86 -1.04 -5.69
N ASN A 97 -6.83 -0.18 -5.84
CA ASN A 97 -7.06 1.20 -6.23
C ASN A 97 -7.39 1.21 -7.73
N THR A 98 -8.63 1.57 -8.06
CA THR A 98 -9.17 1.37 -9.41
C THR A 98 -9.02 2.59 -10.30
N THR A 99 -8.55 3.74 -9.77
CA THR A 99 -8.50 5.02 -10.52
C THR A 99 -9.83 5.28 -11.22
N HIS A 100 -10.96 5.05 -10.51
CA HIS A 100 -12.33 5.10 -11.02
C HIS A 100 -12.59 4.18 -12.24
N PHE A 101 -11.72 3.20 -12.51
CA PHE A 101 -11.67 2.40 -13.75
C PHE A 101 -11.59 3.25 -15.02
N PHE A 102 -10.92 4.39 -14.92
CA PHE A 102 -10.60 5.25 -16.05
C PHE A 102 -9.09 5.41 -16.15
N TRP A 103 -8.46 4.58 -16.98
CA TRP A 103 -7.03 4.54 -17.13
C TRP A 103 -6.60 4.62 -18.59
N ASP A 104 -5.55 5.35 -18.90
CA ASP A 104 -5.04 5.58 -20.27
C ASP A 104 -6.13 6.04 -21.24
N LYS A 105 -7.01 6.95 -20.78
CA LYS A 105 -8.15 7.52 -21.52
C LYS A 105 -9.24 6.48 -21.89
N GLN A 106 -9.26 5.34 -21.25
CA GLN A 106 -10.22 4.27 -21.49
C GLN A 106 -11.00 3.91 -20.22
N GLN A 107 -12.25 3.51 -20.42
CA GLN A 107 -13.05 2.89 -19.37
C GLN A 107 -12.66 1.41 -19.27
N THR A 108 -12.22 0.98 -18.10
CA THR A 108 -11.65 -0.38 -17.88
C THR A 108 -12.50 -1.26 -16.96
N MET A 109 -13.66 -0.76 -16.49
CA MET A 109 -14.48 -1.48 -15.52
C MET A 109 -14.96 -2.86 -15.97
N PRO A 110 -15.45 -3.07 -17.20
CA PRO A 110 -15.95 -4.38 -17.61
C PRO A 110 -14.87 -5.46 -17.59
N GLU A 111 -13.69 -5.15 -18.11
CA GLU A 111 -12.56 -6.07 -18.19
C GLU A 111 -11.97 -6.34 -16.80
N ALA A 112 -11.83 -5.28 -15.99
CA ALA A 112 -11.37 -5.39 -14.61
C ALA A 112 -12.32 -6.23 -13.76
N ALA A 113 -13.63 -6.00 -13.85
CA ALA A 113 -14.65 -6.75 -13.14
C ALA A 113 -14.67 -8.23 -13.57
N ALA A 114 -14.55 -8.50 -14.88
CA ALA A 114 -14.46 -9.86 -15.39
C ALA A 114 -13.19 -10.58 -14.90
N TYR A 115 -12.08 -9.84 -14.78
CA TYR A 115 -10.84 -10.39 -14.20
C TYR A 115 -11.02 -10.71 -12.72
N VAL A 116 -11.53 -9.78 -11.92
CA VAL A 116 -11.76 -9.98 -10.47
C VAL A 116 -12.73 -11.13 -10.23
N ARG A 117 -13.79 -11.27 -11.05
CA ARG A 117 -14.73 -12.40 -10.98
C ARG A 117 -14.04 -13.75 -11.13
N ARG A 118 -13.05 -13.88 -12.04
CA ARG A 118 -12.29 -15.13 -12.21
C ARG A 118 -11.46 -15.53 -10.99
N LEU A 119 -11.06 -14.57 -10.17
CA LEU A 119 -10.36 -14.84 -8.91
C LEU A 119 -11.30 -15.37 -7.82
N GLN A 120 -12.62 -15.30 -8.03
CA GLN A 120 -13.67 -15.71 -7.08
C GLN A 120 -13.45 -15.19 -5.66
N PRO A 121 -13.24 -13.87 -5.46
CA PRO A 121 -12.95 -13.35 -4.15
C PRO A 121 -14.16 -13.44 -3.22
N ASP A 122 -13.90 -13.59 -1.94
CA ASP A 122 -14.88 -13.50 -0.88
C ASP A 122 -15.12 -12.04 -0.46
N VAL A 123 -14.04 -11.24 -0.50
CA VAL A 123 -14.07 -9.81 -0.17
C VAL A 123 -13.29 -9.02 -1.23
N VAL A 124 -13.88 -7.91 -1.67
CA VAL A 124 -13.27 -6.95 -2.60
C VAL A 124 -13.30 -5.57 -1.97
N CYS A 125 -12.13 -4.99 -1.78
CA CYS A 125 -11.90 -3.64 -1.25
C CYS A 125 -11.38 -2.75 -2.38
N MET A 126 -12.14 -1.72 -2.75
CA MET A 126 -11.75 -0.79 -3.82
C MET A 126 -11.51 0.61 -3.27
N GLN A 127 -10.38 1.20 -3.64
CA GLN A 127 -10.06 2.60 -3.47
C GLN A 127 -10.27 3.30 -4.82
N GLU A 128 -10.65 4.59 -4.80
CA GLU A 128 -11.08 5.32 -5.99
C GLU A 128 -12.10 4.50 -6.80
N ALA A 129 -13.08 3.96 -6.08
CA ALA A 129 -14.08 3.07 -6.63
C ALA A 129 -14.91 3.78 -7.73
N PRO A 130 -15.48 3.05 -8.70
CA PRO A 130 -16.35 3.66 -9.69
C PRO A 130 -17.58 4.28 -9.01
N ASP A 131 -17.96 5.46 -9.44
CA ASP A 131 -19.14 6.18 -8.96
C ASP A 131 -20.03 6.68 -10.12
N ALA A 132 -21.12 7.37 -9.77
CA ALA A 132 -22.07 7.89 -10.73
C ALA A 132 -21.50 8.97 -11.67
N SER A 133 -20.32 9.53 -11.40
CA SER A 133 -19.66 10.50 -12.26
C SER A 133 -19.08 9.87 -13.53
N TYR A 134 -18.73 8.57 -13.43
CA TYR A 134 -18.07 7.83 -14.51
C TYR A 134 -18.95 6.71 -15.09
N TYR A 135 -19.85 6.12 -14.28
CA TYR A 135 -20.61 4.94 -14.63
C TYR A 135 -22.04 5.00 -14.10
N GLN A 136 -22.99 4.40 -14.82
CA GLN A 136 -24.32 4.18 -14.28
C GLN A 136 -24.25 3.18 -13.11
N MET A 137 -24.93 3.46 -12.00
CA MET A 137 -24.92 2.62 -10.80
C MET A 137 -25.36 1.18 -11.07
N ASP A 138 -26.30 0.96 -11.97
CA ASP A 138 -26.72 -0.39 -12.37
C ASP A 138 -25.63 -1.16 -13.11
N SER A 139 -24.77 -0.48 -13.86
CA SER A 139 -23.60 -1.10 -14.50
C SER A 139 -22.58 -1.54 -13.47
N ILE A 140 -22.34 -0.72 -12.43
CA ILE A 140 -21.45 -1.09 -11.30
C ILE A 140 -22.03 -2.31 -10.56
N ARG A 141 -23.33 -2.31 -10.28
CA ARG A 141 -24.00 -3.44 -9.63
C ARG A 141 -23.88 -4.73 -10.42
N ARG A 142 -24.14 -4.68 -11.73
CA ARG A 142 -24.01 -5.86 -12.61
C ARG A 142 -22.58 -6.37 -12.73
N ALA A 143 -21.61 -5.47 -12.81
CA ALA A 143 -20.19 -5.85 -12.92
C ALA A 143 -19.69 -6.68 -11.73
N PHE A 144 -20.22 -6.40 -10.53
CA PHE A 144 -19.83 -7.03 -9.25
C PHE A 144 -21.01 -7.75 -8.58
N ASP A 145 -21.91 -8.39 -9.34
CA ASP A 145 -23.11 -9.06 -8.84
C ASP A 145 -22.83 -10.29 -7.98
N TYR A 146 -21.66 -10.93 -8.14
CA TYR A 146 -21.23 -12.11 -7.39
C TYR A 146 -20.80 -11.80 -5.93
N VAL A 147 -20.52 -10.52 -5.62
CA VAL A 147 -20.28 -10.03 -4.25
C VAL A 147 -21.51 -9.20 -3.84
N VAL A 148 -22.53 -9.90 -3.35
CA VAL A 148 -23.89 -9.36 -3.17
C VAL A 148 -24.00 -8.32 -2.06
N TYR A 149 -23.20 -8.44 -0.99
CA TYR A 149 -23.16 -7.47 0.10
C TYR A 149 -22.18 -6.37 -0.25
N ARG A 150 -22.67 -5.14 -0.35
CA ARG A 150 -21.86 -4.00 -0.82
C ARG A 150 -22.12 -2.75 -0.01
N TYR A 151 -21.07 -2.04 0.30
CA TYR A 151 -21.12 -0.71 0.84
C TYR A 151 -20.20 0.22 0.07
N ILE A 152 -20.73 1.39 -0.32
CA ILE A 152 -19.99 2.45 -1.01
C ILE A 152 -20.03 3.68 -0.10
N SER A 153 -18.90 4.39 0.06
CA SER A 153 -18.86 5.62 0.83
C SER A 153 -19.80 6.67 0.21
N GLY A 154 -20.66 7.25 1.03
CA GLY A 154 -21.78 8.09 0.57
C GLY A 154 -21.49 9.58 0.46
N ARG A 155 -20.25 10.06 0.66
CA ARG A 155 -19.90 11.47 0.61
C ARG A 155 -19.26 11.85 -0.72
N THR A 156 -19.75 12.94 -1.32
CA THR A 156 -19.27 13.45 -2.62
C THR A 156 -18.00 14.30 -2.53
N ASP A 157 -17.63 14.72 -1.33
CA ASP A 157 -16.42 15.53 -1.06
C ASP A 157 -15.18 14.66 -0.74
N HIS A 158 -15.31 13.33 -0.87
CA HIS A 158 -14.23 12.36 -0.64
C HIS A 158 -14.11 11.42 -1.84
N LEU A 159 -12.90 10.85 -2.00
CA LEU A 159 -12.68 9.81 -3.01
C LEU A 159 -13.53 8.58 -2.68
N PRO A 160 -14.31 8.06 -3.64
CA PRO A 160 -15.22 6.96 -3.37
C PRO A 160 -14.44 5.68 -3.06
N MET A 161 -14.94 4.92 -2.08
CA MET A 161 -14.43 3.60 -1.74
C MET A 161 -15.57 2.60 -1.66
N MET A 162 -15.26 1.33 -1.90
CA MET A 162 -16.23 0.25 -1.86
C MET A 162 -15.66 -0.98 -1.13
N ILE A 163 -16.44 -1.54 -0.22
CA ILE A 163 -16.27 -2.91 0.29
C ILE A 163 -17.42 -3.75 -0.23
N SER A 164 -17.10 -4.87 -0.86
CA SER A 164 -18.07 -5.86 -1.31
C SER A 164 -17.69 -7.24 -0.81
N SER A 165 -18.67 -8.08 -0.47
CA SER A 165 -18.45 -9.41 0.06
C SER A 165 -19.50 -10.40 -0.42
N ARG A 166 -19.12 -11.68 -0.50
CA ARG A 166 -20.07 -12.80 -0.64
C ARG A 166 -20.85 -13.02 0.65
N TYR A 167 -20.27 -12.65 1.79
CA TYR A 167 -20.83 -12.84 3.11
C TYR A 167 -21.47 -11.54 3.62
N PRO A 168 -22.46 -11.60 4.54
CA PRO A 168 -23.06 -10.42 5.12
C PRO A 168 -22.03 -9.47 5.74
N LEU A 169 -22.18 -8.18 5.47
CA LEU A 169 -21.40 -7.11 6.07
C LEU A 169 -22.18 -6.51 7.26
N ARG A 170 -21.52 -6.43 8.41
CA ARG A 170 -22.07 -5.79 9.62
C ARG A 170 -21.13 -4.71 10.14
N ALA A 171 -21.63 -3.88 11.05
CA ALA A 171 -20.88 -2.80 11.70
C ALA A 171 -20.07 -1.93 10.74
N VAL A 172 -20.61 -1.68 9.53
CA VAL A 172 -19.92 -0.91 8.51
C VAL A 172 -19.77 0.53 8.97
N ARG A 173 -18.52 1.03 9.01
CA ARG A 173 -18.18 2.40 9.39
C ARG A 173 -17.24 3.01 8.36
N THR A 174 -17.45 4.29 8.06
CA THR A 174 -16.51 5.09 7.26
C THR A 174 -15.79 6.07 8.18
N LEU A 175 -14.47 6.06 8.11
CA LEU A 175 -13.59 6.96 8.86
C LEU A 175 -13.18 8.10 7.95
N PHE A 176 -13.75 9.28 8.16
CA PHE A 176 -13.40 10.50 7.45
C PHE A 176 -12.25 11.21 8.17
N PHE A 177 -11.20 11.55 7.45
CA PHE A 177 -10.05 12.23 8.02
C PHE A 177 -10.15 13.74 7.82
N LYS A 178 -9.81 14.50 8.85
CA LYS A 178 -9.85 15.97 8.81
C LYS A 178 -8.88 16.50 7.75
N ASN A 179 -9.37 17.44 6.91
CA ASN A 179 -8.59 18.07 5.83
C ASN A 179 -7.99 17.09 4.83
N SER A 180 -8.70 16.01 4.53
CA SER A 180 -8.32 15.00 3.56
C SER A 180 -9.53 14.57 2.74
N VAL A 181 -9.35 14.30 1.47
CA VAL A 181 -10.36 13.66 0.61
C VAL A 181 -10.29 12.12 0.71
N ASN A 182 -9.23 11.61 1.31
CA ASN A 182 -9.01 10.19 1.55
C ASN A 182 -9.77 9.74 2.79
N LEU A 183 -10.07 8.46 2.88
CA LEU A 183 -10.83 7.86 3.97
C LEU A 183 -10.43 6.39 4.19
N ALA A 184 -10.96 5.80 5.26
CA ALA A 184 -10.91 4.36 5.46
C ALA A 184 -12.32 3.82 5.73
N MET A 185 -12.54 2.56 5.45
CA MET A 185 -13.78 1.84 5.74
C MET A 185 -13.47 0.61 6.58
N ILE A 186 -14.35 0.33 7.54
CA ILE A 186 -14.28 -0.85 8.39
C ILE A 186 -15.58 -1.61 8.23
N ALA A 187 -15.50 -2.93 8.07
CA ALA A 187 -16.67 -3.80 8.03
C ALA A 187 -16.36 -5.16 8.68
N ASP A 188 -17.35 -5.74 9.35
CA ASP A 188 -17.31 -7.10 9.85
C ASP A 188 -17.91 -8.02 8.78
N VAL A 189 -17.09 -8.90 8.24
CA VAL A 189 -17.46 -9.95 7.27
C VAL A 189 -17.89 -11.18 8.06
N CYS A 190 -19.21 -11.46 8.06
CA CYS A 190 -19.79 -12.57 8.81
C CYS A 190 -19.78 -13.85 7.96
N MET A 191 -18.71 -14.63 8.06
CA MET A 191 -18.59 -15.94 7.42
C MET A 191 -19.37 -17.02 8.21
N PRO A 192 -19.61 -18.21 7.66
CA PRO A 192 -20.43 -19.24 8.32
C PRO A 192 -19.96 -19.66 9.72
N HIS A 193 -18.65 -19.67 9.96
CA HIS A 193 -18.09 -20.11 11.24
C HIS A 193 -17.34 -19.02 11.99
N ASP A 194 -16.95 -17.92 11.29
CA ASP A 194 -16.09 -16.87 11.82
C ASP A 194 -16.57 -15.49 11.40
N THR A 195 -16.11 -14.48 12.11
CA THR A 195 -16.24 -13.08 11.70
C THR A 195 -14.84 -12.47 11.56
N VAL A 196 -14.55 -11.88 10.41
CA VAL A 196 -13.29 -11.19 10.14
C VAL A 196 -13.56 -9.71 9.95
N ARG A 197 -12.86 -8.84 10.69
CA ARG A 197 -12.94 -7.39 10.50
C ARG A 197 -11.99 -6.95 9.41
N VAL A 198 -12.54 -6.32 8.38
CA VAL A 198 -11.79 -5.82 7.23
C VAL A 198 -11.65 -4.31 7.32
N PHE A 199 -10.42 -3.84 7.21
CA PHE A 199 -10.06 -2.42 7.10
C PHE A 199 -9.64 -2.15 5.66
N CYS A 200 -10.47 -1.43 4.92
CA CYS A 200 -10.17 -0.95 3.58
C CYS A 200 -9.66 0.50 3.69
N ASN A 201 -8.43 0.76 3.26
CA ASN A 201 -7.76 2.03 3.51
C ASN A 201 -7.39 2.72 2.18
N HIS A 202 -7.60 4.03 2.14
CA HIS A 202 -7.00 4.91 1.16
C HIS A 202 -6.43 6.12 1.91
N LEU A 203 -5.12 6.10 2.17
CA LEU A 203 -4.46 7.12 2.98
C LEU A 203 -4.01 8.30 2.14
N GLU A 204 -3.68 9.42 2.80
CA GLU A 204 -3.28 10.68 2.16
C GLU A 204 -2.19 10.49 1.11
N THR A 205 -2.43 11.02 -0.09
CA THR A 205 -1.52 10.87 -1.24
C THR A 205 -0.24 11.69 -1.08
N THR A 206 0.82 11.32 -1.80
CA THR A 206 2.06 12.12 -1.87
C THR A 206 1.94 13.37 -2.73
N SER A 207 0.87 13.52 -3.55
CA SER A 207 0.60 14.64 -4.45
C SER A 207 1.68 14.91 -5.53
N VAL A 208 2.58 13.97 -5.80
CA VAL A 208 3.65 14.13 -6.79
C VAL A 208 3.10 14.45 -8.17
N ASN A 209 2.03 13.77 -8.59
CA ASN A 209 1.42 13.95 -9.90
C ASN A 209 0.83 15.35 -10.09
N GLN A 210 0.31 15.98 -9.04
CA GLN A 210 -0.31 17.32 -9.09
C GLN A 210 0.66 18.42 -9.57
N TYR A 211 1.95 18.33 -9.21
CA TYR A 211 2.97 19.33 -9.55
C TYR A 211 3.89 18.92 -10.68
N ARG A 212 3.85 17.65 -11.10
CA ARG A 212 4.75 17.10 -12.13
C ARG A 212 4.74 17.92 -13.41
N GLY A 213 3.57 18.24 -13.94
CA GLY A 213 3.41 19.04 -15.15
C GLY A 213 4.04 20.44 -15.03
N GLN A 214 3.89 21.10 -13.88
CA GLN A 214 4.45 22.44 -13.63
C GLN A 214 5.99 22.40 -13.52
N ILE A 215 6.55 21.37 -12.89
CA ILE A 215 7.99 21.21 -12.73
C ILE A 215 8.65 20.85 -14.08
N GLN A 216 7.99 20.02 -14.89
CA GLN A 216 8.49 19.57 -16.18
C GLN A 216 8.23 20.55 -17.33
N ALA A 217 7.49 21.64 -17.12
CA ALA A 217 7.17 22.63 -18.14
C ALA A 217 8.44 23.39 -18.59
N ALA A 218 9.14 22.86 -19.59
CA ALA A 218 10.39 23.44 -20.13
C ALA A 218 10.20 24.84 -20.67
N SER A 219 8.99 25.20 -21.13
CA SER A 219 8.62 26.55 -21.62
C SER A 219 8.49 27.60 -20.51
N LYS A 220 8.52 27.22 -19.24
CA LYS A 220 8.40 28.15 -18.11
C LYS A 220 9.78 28.53 -17.56
N PRO A 221 9.95 29.77 -17.05
CA PRO A 221 11.20 30.19 -16.42
C PRO A 221 11.63 29.25 -15.29
N TRP A 222 12.95 29.10 -15.08
CA TRP A 222 13.50 28.23 -14.06
C TRP A 222 13.02 28.57 -12.64
N LEU A 223 12.82 29.85 -12.33
CA LEU A 223 12.26 30.32 -11.05
C LEU A 223 10.83 29.82 -10.82
N PHE A 224 10.00 29.74 -11.87
CA PHE A 224 8.66 29.18 -11.77
C PHE A 224 8.72 27.69 -11.41
N ARG A 225 9.59 26.94 -12.09
CA ARG A 225 9.80 25.50 -11.85
C ARG A 225 10.35 25.25 -10.45
N LEU A 226 11.30 26.09 -9.98
CA LEU A 226 11.84 26.02 -8.62
C LEU A 226 10.76 26.27 -7.56
N LYS A 227 9.93 27.32 -7.75
CA LYS A 227 8.78 27.60 -6.85
C LYS A 227 7.81 26.44 -6.79
N ALA A 228 7.49 25.81 -7.94
CA ALA A 228 6.64 24.62 -7.98
C ALA A 228 7.28 23.43 -7.22
N GLY A 229 8.57 23.24 -7.34
CA GLY A 229 9.32 22.23 -6.60
C GLY A 229 9.28 22.45 -5.09
N VAL A 230 9.53 23.66 -4.63
CA VAL A 230 9.44 24.02 -3.20
C VAL A 230 8.02 23.80 -2.67
N LYS A 231 7.01 24.23 -3.44
CA LYS A 231 5.60 24.01 -3.06
C LYS A 231 5.26 22.54 -2.97
N LEU A 232 5.73 21.71 -3.90
CA LEU A 232 5.58 20.25 -3.82
C LEU A 232 6.19 19.69 -2.54
N ILE A 233 7.44 20.05 -2.21
CA ILE A 233 8.12 19.56 -1.00
C ILE A 233 7.33 19.93 0.27
N LEU A 234 6.85 21.15 0.38
CA LEU A 234 6.05 21.58 1.53
C LEU A 234 4.71 20.83 1.61
N GLN A 235 4.05 20.63 0.46
CA GLN A 235 2.81 19.85 0.39
C GLN A 235 3.05 18.39 0.77
N MET A 236 4.10 17.77 0.25
CA MET A 236 4.46 16.39 0.61
C MET A 236 4.73 16.24 2.11
N LYS A 237 5.46 17.19 2.72
CA LYS A 237 5.67 17.19 4.18
C LYS A 237 4.34 17.20 4.94
N GLU A 238 3.39 18.06 4.54
CA GLU A 238 2.09 18.12 5.19
C GLU A 238 1.29 16.81 4.96
N ASN A 239 1.37 16.23 3.77
CA ASN A 239 0.73 14.96 3.47
C ASN A 239 1.35 13.80 4.28
N PHE A 240 2.66 13.79 4.51
CA PHE A 240 3.28 12.83 5.43
C PHE A 240 2.74 12.97 6.86
N ARG A 241 2.55 14.20 7.36
CA ARG A 241 1.96 14.42 8.69
C ARG A 241 0.53 13.91 8.80
N LYS A 242 -0.31 14.22 7.78
CA LYS A 242 -1.70 13.74 7.72
C LYS A 242 -1.73 12.21 7.68
N ARG A 243 -0.93 11.61 6.82
CA ARG A 243 -0.86 10.16 6.66
C ARG A 243 -0.37 9.45 7.93
N ALA A 244 0.63 10.00 8.62
CA ALA A 244 1.08 9.48 9.91
C ALA A 244 -0.04 9.50 10.95
N ALA A 245 -0.79 10.60 11.07
CA ALA A 245 -1.94 10.70 11.97
C ALA A 245 -3.09 9.74 11.58
N GLN A 246 -3.34 9.54 10.29
CA GLN A 246 -4.29 8.55 9.78
C GLN A 246 -3.86 7.13 10.17
N ALA A 247 -2.57 6.80 9.97
CA ALA A 247 -2.01 5.50 10.35
C ALA A 247 -2.10 5.25 11.86
N ASP A 248 -1.82 6.26 12.69
CA ASP A 248 -1.97 6.17 14.15
C ASP A 248 -3.41 5.86 14.55
N TYR A 249 -4.37 6.57 13.96
CA TYR A 249 -5.78 6.39 14.26
C TYR A 249 -6.27 4.98 13.86
N ILE A 250 -5.92 4.54 12.65
CA ILE A 250 -6.31 3.20 12.16
C ILE A 250 -5.62 2.10 12.97
N ALA A 251 -4.34 2.24 13.31
CA ALA A 251 -3.63 1.26 14.14
C ALA A 251 -4.29 1.08 15.52
N GLU A 252 -4.86 2.15 16.08
CA GLU A 252 -5.64 2.08 17.32
C GLU A 252 -6.97 1.33 17.11
N GLU A 253 -7.68 1.59 16.01
CA GLU A 253 -8.91 0.86 15.65
C GLU A 253 -8.64 -0.64 15.41
N ILE A 254 -7.51 -0.98 14.77
CA ILE A 254 -7.05 -2.37 14.57
C ILE A 254 -6.86 -3.05 15.92
N ARG A 255 -6.15 -2.41 16.85
CA ARG A 255 -5.85 -2.97 18.18
C ARG A 255 -7.10 -3.20 19.03
N ARG A 256 -8.18 -2.42 18.79
CA ARG A 256 -9.48 -2.55 19.48
C ARG A 256 -10.40 -3.57 18.83
N SER A 257 -9.99 -4.22 17.76
CA SER A 257 -10.86 -5.19 17.08
C SER A 257 -11.12 -6.40 17.99
N PRO A 258 -12.38 -6.80 18.19
CA PRO A 258 -12.72 -8.04 18.89
C PRO A 258 -12.62 -9.28 17.98
N TYR A 259 -12.34 -9.09 16.69
CA TYR A 259 -12.27 -10.14 15.66
C TYR A 259 -10.89 -10.19 15.04
N PRO A 260 -10.51 -11.33 14.43
CA PRO A 260 -9.40 -11.39 13.50
C PRO A 260 -9.51 -10.27 12.46
N VAL A 261 -8.37 -9.70 12.06
CA VAL A 261 -8.36 -8.54 11.15
C VAL A 261 -7.67 -8.84 9.84
N VAL A 262 -8.21 -8.25 8.77
CA VAL A 262 -7.53 -8.04 7.50
C VAL A 262 -7.46 -6.54 7.26
N VAL A 263 -6.25 -6.00 7.08
CA VAL A 263 -6.00 -4.59 6.83
C VAL A 263 -5.43 -4.46 5.43
N CYS A 264 -6.17 -3.81 4.54
CA CYS A 264 -5.76 -3.73 3.14
C CYS A 264 -6.00 -2.34 2.57
N GLY A 265 -5.48 -2.09 1.36
CA GLY A 265 -5.71 -0.87 0.62
C GLY A 265 -4.44 -0.17 0.14
N ASP A 266 -4.64 1.03 -0.40
CA ASP A 266 -3.60 1.95 -0.81
C ASP A 266 -3.16 2.81 0.37
N PHE A 267 -1.96 2.56 0.87
CA PHE A 267 -1.39 3.35 1.98
C PHE A 267 -0.63 4.58 1.49
N ASN A 268 -0.48 4.73 0.17
CA ASN A 268 0.27 5.83 -0.45
C ASN A 268 1.70 6.01 0.07
N ASP A 269 2.30 4.94 0.62
CA ASP A 269 3.63 4.96 1.21
C ASP A 269 4.37 3.62 1.05
N THR A 270 5.70 3.66 1.08
CA THR A 270 6.57 2.49 0.85
C THR A 270 6.76 1.65 2.11
N PRO A 271 7.24 0.38 1.99
CA PRO A 271 7.51 -0.46 3.16
C PRO A 271 8.61 0.07 4.11
N ALA A 272 9.37 1.09 3.70
CA ALA A 272 10.35 1.75 4.56
C ALA A 272 9.74 2.86 5.44
N SER A 273 8.45 3.19 5.27
CA SER A 273 7.81 4.36 5.86
C SER A 273 7.26 4.11 7.27
N TYR A 274 7.04 5.20 8.01
CA TYR A 274 6.30 5.18 9.26
C TYR A 274 4.90 4.59 9.11
N THR A 275 4.20 4.97 8.05
CA THR A 275 2.86 4.48 7.73
C THR A 275 2.82 2.96 7.67
N TYR A 276 3.74 2.34 6.93
CA TYR A 276 3.83 0.88 6.82
C TYR A 276 4.08 0.23 8.18
N HIS A 277 5.09 0.68 8.92
CA HIS A 277 5.45 0.09 10.21
C HIS A 277 4.31 0.25 11.23
N ARG A 278 3.66 1.40 11.24
CA ARG A 278 2.56 1.70 12.15
C ARG A 278 1.32 0.87 11.88
N MET A 279 0.92 0.77 10.61
CA MET A 279 -0.24 -0.01 10.17
C MET A 279 -0.01 -1.52 10.31
N LYS A 280 1.20 -1.97 10.01
CA LYS A 280 1.56 -3.37 10.15
C LYS A 280 1.57 -3.77 11.62
N GLY A 281 2.23 -3.00 12.51
CA GLY A 281 2.33 -3.36 13.92
C GLY A 281 2.73 -4.83 14.12
N ALA A 282 1.90 -5.59 14.85
CA ALA A 282 2.05 -7.03 15.07
C ALA A 282 1.48 -7.90 13.93
N LEU A 283 0.80 -7.31 12.94
CA LEU A 283 0.19 -8.05 11.85
C LEU A 283 1.24 -8.68 10.93
N THR A 284 0.84 -9.75 10.25
CA THR A 284 1.62 -10.39 9.20
C THR A 284 1.41 -9.67 7.87
N ASP A 285 2.48 -9.29 7.18
CA ASP A 285 2.42 -8.80 5.79
C ASP A 285 2.24 -10.00 4.85
N GLY A 286 1.12 -10.03 4.13
CA GLY A 286 0.76 -11.14 3.24
C GLY A 286 1.80 -11.43 2.17
N PHE A 287 2.49 -10.41 1.63
CA PHE A 287 3.57 -10.62 0.69
C PHE A 287 4.79 -11.28 1.35
N ARG A 288 5.15 -10.87 2.57
CA ARG A 288 6.28 -11.48 3.30
C ARG A 288 6.02 -12.94 3.68
N ASP A 289 4.76 -13.29 3.93
CA ASP A 289 4.38 -14.66 4.29
C ASP A 289 4.18 -15.56 3.08
N ALA A 290 3.46 -15.12 2.06
CA ALA A 290 3.01 -15.98 0.96
C ALA A 290 3.34 -15.47 -0.45
N GLY A 291 4.05 -14.34 -0.57
CA GLY A 291 4.46 -13.75 -1.83
C GLY A 291 5.73 -14.36 -2.40
N LYS A 292 6.05 -14.00 -3.65
CA LYS A 292 7.25 -14.43 -4.38
C LYS A 292 7.74 -13.36 -5.32
N GLY A 293 9.06 -13.35 -5.57
CA GLY A 293 9.72 -12.45 -6.52
C GLY A 293 9.72 -11.00 -6.07
N TYR A 294 9.84 -10.11 -7.03
CA TYR A 294 9.85 -8.66 -6.81
C TYR A 294 8.44 -8.10 -6.84
N GLN A 295 8.10 -7.29 -5.84
CA GLN A 295 6.79 -6.69 -5.67
C GLN A 295 6.83 -5.17 -5.80
N TYR A 296 6.03 -4.67 -6.74
CA TYR A 296 5.59 -3.28 -6.83
C TYR A 296 4.08 -3.28 -7.07
N THR A 297 3.40 -2.22 -6.67
CA THR A 297 1.95 -2.09 -6.90
C THR A 297 1.59 -0.82 -7.66
N PHE A 298 2.44 0.20 -7.63
CA PHE A 298 2.25 1.45 -8.39
C PHE A 298 3.06 1.41 -9.69
N ARG A 299 2.38 1.58 -10.84
CA ARG A 299 2.99 1.43 -12.18
C ARG A 299 3.83 2.61 -12.62
N GLN A 300 3.56 3.77 -12.08
CA GLN A 300 4.34 4.96 -12.34
C GLN A 300 5.68 4.92 -11.59
N LEU A 301 6.51 5.95 -11.74
CA LEU A 301 7.80 6.06 -11.04
C LEU A 301 8.70 4.82 -11.20
N LYS A 302 8.81 4.31 -12.45
CA LYS A 302 9.67 3.16 -12.81
C LYS A 302 9.32 1.84 -12.13
N ARG A 303 8.10 1.68 -11.62
CA ARG A 303 7.60 0.44 -11.00
C ARG A 303 8.44 -0.01 -9.79
N ILE A 304 8.87 0.92 -8.95
CA ILE A 304 9.70 0.62 -7.76
C ILE A 304 8.93 0.75 -6.45
N TRP A 305 7.70 1.25 -6.47
CA TRP A 305 6.93 1.46 -5.26
C TRP A 305 5.87 0.38 -5.06
N ARG A 306 5.92 -0.26 -3.91
CA ARG A 306 4.85 -1.04 -3.34
C ARG A 306 4.13 -0.15 -2.33
N ILE A 307 2.88 0.21 -2.58
CA ILE A 307 2.08 1.12 -1.76
C ILE A 307 0.70 0.55 -1.41
N ASP A 308 0.33 -0.56 -2.03
CA ASP A 308 -0.87 -1.33 -1.73
C ASP A 308 -0.51 -2.60 -0.96
N TYR A 309 -1.26 -2.90 0.09
CA TYR A 309 -0.93 -3.95 1.04
C TYR A 309 -2.14 -4.79 1.41
N ILE A 310 -1.88 -6.02 1.89
CA ILE A 310 -2.78 -6.81 2.72
C ILE A 310 -1.97 -7.32 3.91
N PHE A 311 -2.38 -6.90 5.11
CA PHE A 311 -1.89 -7.40 6.39
C PHE A 311 -3.00 -8.16 7.09
N TYR A 312 -2.65 -9.12 7.95
CA TYR A 312 -3.63 -9.90 8.70
C TYR A 312 -3.09 -10.33 10.07
N SER A 313 -4.02 -10.58 10.99
CA SER A 313 -3.72 -11.02 12.34
C SER A 313 -3.38 -12.51 12.42
N ASP A 314 -2.77 -12.93 13.55
CA ASP A 314 -2.21 -14.27 13.72
C ASP A 314 -3.24 -15.39 13.70
N GLU A 315 -4.53 -15.11 13.89
CA GLU A 315 -5.64 -16.06 13.78
C GLU A 315 -5.92 -16.47 12.33
N LEU A 316 -5.35 -15.72 11.39
CA LEU A 316 -5.41 -16.05 9.96
C LEU A 316 -4.09 -16.67 9.50
N LYS A 317 -4.14 -17.42 8.39
CA LYS A 317 -2.96 -18.01 7.75
C LYS A 317 -3.00 -17.79 6.25
N GLY A 318 -1.90 -17.26 5.69
CA GLY A 318 -1.77 -17.05 4.24
C GLY A 318 -1.46 -18.35 3.51
N ILE A 319 -2.08 -18.55 2.35
CA ILE A 319 -1.80 -19.61 1.40
C ILE A 319 -1.04 -19.07 0.20
N SER A 320 -1.55 -17.97 -0.37
CA SER A 320 -0.94 -17.33 -1.52
C SER A 320 -1.10 -15.81 -1.48
N TYR A 321 -0.18 -15.12 -2.13
CA TYR A 321 -0.25 -13.70 -2.39
C TYR A 321 0.18 -13.43 -3.83
N ASP A 322 -0.62 -12.69 -4.56
CA ASP A 322 -0.33 -12.31 -5.94
C ASP A 322 -0.67 -10.84 -6.18
N SER A 323 -0.03 -10.27 -7.19
CA SER A 323 -0.34 -8.93 -7.67
C SER A 323 -0.20 -8.92 -9.20
N PRO A 324 -1.26 -9.35 -9.89
CA PRO A 324 -1.25 -9.51 -11.34
C PRO A 324 -1.04 -8.18 -12.07
N ASP A 325 -0.27 -8.24 -13.15
CA ASP A 325 0.03 -7.07 -13.99
C ASP A 325 -1.07 -6.84 -15.03
N THR A 326 -2.24 -6.37 -14.58
CA THR A 326 -3.40 -6.07 -15.41
C THR A 326 -3.47 -4.59 -15.80
N PRO A 327 -3.79 -4.22 -17.05
CA PRO A 327 -3.71 -2.85 -17.55
C PRO A 327 -4.97 -2.00 -17.27
N TYR A 328 -5.58 -2.15 -16.09
CA TYR A 328 -6.89 -1.52 -15.82
C TYR A 328 -6.82 -0.29 -14.90
N SER A 329 -5.65 -0.02 -14.29
CA SER A 329 -5.41 1.10 -13.39
C SER A 329 -3.90 1.41 -13.37
N ASP A 330 -3.50 2.56 -12.84
CA ASP A 330 -2.10 2.85 -12.52
C ASP A 330 -1.61 2.10 -11.27
N HIS A 331 -2.49 1.43 -10.57
CA HIS A 331 -2.15 0.45 -9.55
C HIS A 331 -2.30 -0.98 -10.07
N LYS A 332 -1.63 -1.90 -9.42
CA LYS A 332 -1.89 -3.35 -9.52
C LYS A 332 -2.83 -3.75 -8.41
N MET A 333 -3.79 -4.60 -8.70
CA MET A 333 -4.55 -5.23 -7.63
C MET A 333 -3.65 -6.13 -6.78
N VAL A 334 -4.03 -6.31 -5.52
CA VAL A 334 -3.40 -7.26 -4.61
C VAL A 334 -4.43 -8.31 -4.24
N VAL A 335 -4.03 -9.57 -4.36
CA VAL A 335 -4.85 -10.75 -4.09
C VAL A 335 -4.18 -11.56 -2.99
N TRP A 336 -4.89 -11.84 -1.93
CA TRP A 336 -4.45 -12.72 -0.86
C TRP A 336 -5.46 -13.84 -0.65
N GLN A 337 -4.97 -15.04 -0.53
CA GLN A 337 -5.76 -16.21 -0.15
C GLN A 337 -5.21 -16.78 1.16
N GLY A 338 -6.10 -17.09 2.05
CA GLY A 338 -5.78 -17.67 3.34
C GLY A 338 -6.98 -18.38 3.96
N TYR A 339 -6.92 -18.61 5.26
CA TYR A 339 -8.00 -19.22 6.04
C TYR A 339 -7.93 -18.79 7.49
N THR A 340 -9.04 -18.94 8.23
CA THR A 340 -9.10 -18.83 9.68
C THR A 340 -8.58 -20.13 10.31
N LYS A 341 -7.73 -20.00 11.35
CA LYS A 341 -7.14 -21.17 12.05
C LYS A 341 -8.16 -21.86 12.95
#